data_9bf76f4b432c05b9e57c259b1c52d93c
#
_entry.id   9bf76f4b432c05b9e57c259b1c52d93c
#
_cell.length_a   1.000
_cell.length_b   1.000
_cell.length_c   1.000
_cell.angle_alpha   90.00
_cell.angle_beta   90.00
_cell.angle_gamma   90.00
#
_symmetry.space_group_name_H-M   'P 1'
#
loop_
_entity.id
_entity.type
_entity.pdbx_description
1 polymer ?
#
loop_
_entity_poly.entity_id
_entity_poly.type
_entity_poly.pdbx_seq_one_letter_code
_entity_poly.pdbx_strand_id
1 'polypeptide(L)'
;MMNVIYILFSYLMGAISFGIVMSHLFSLPDPRTIGSKNPGATNVLRTGKKLAALLTLLGDALKGSLTVGLAQYFELSPVMVALVAIATLIGHIFPIYYGFKGGKGVATAAGILFMFSWMMGFTVLAIWFAVFIIWRYSSLAAIIAASLSPVIGFFYAIDFYQLIASSIIALILILRHIDNIKRLINGTESSFRDKK
;
A
#
# COMPACT_ATOMS: atom_id res chain seq x y z
N MET A 1 15.40 19.26 -14.45
CA MET A 1 16.18 18.87 -13.26
C MET A 1 15.27 18.70 -12.03
N MET A 2 14.42 19.64 -11.67
CA MET A 2 13.45 19.54 -10.56
C MET A 2 12.58 18.27 -10.58
N ASN A 3 12.00 17.91 -11.72
CA ASN A 3 11.13 16.73 -11.86
C ASN A 3 11.82 15.41 -11.43
N VAL A 4 13.09 15.24 -11.76
CA VAL A 4 13.87 14.05 -11.38
C VAL A 4 14.07 14.00 -9.86
N ILE A 5 14.30 15.16 -9.22
CA ILE A 5 14.46 15.26 -7.78
C ILE A 5 13.19 14.84 -7.05
N TYR A 6 12.01 15.27 -7.52
CA TYR A 6 10.73 14.84 -6.92
C TYR A 6 10.50 13.34 -7.04
N ILE A 7 10.80 12.74 -8.20
CA ILE A 7 10.65 11.29 -8.41
C ILE A 7 11.60 10.51 -7.48
N LEU A 8 12.88 10.93 -7.41
CA LEU A 8 13.87 10.30 -6.52
C LEU A 8 13.48 10.44 -5.05
N PHE A 9 13.07 11.62 -4.61
CA PHE A 9 12.58 11.85 -3.27
C PHE A 9 11.40 10.93 -2.95
N SER A 10 10.44 10.82 -3.84
CA SER A 10 9.24 10.00 -3.66
C SER A 10 9.56 8.51 -3.58
N TYR A 11 10.50 8.04 -4.40
CA TYR A 11 11.02 6.67 -4.32
C TYR A 11 11.72 6.43 -2.96
N LEU A 12 12.59 7.32 -2.53
CA LEU A 12 13.33 7.19 -1.26
C LEU A 12 12.39 7.23 -0.05
N MET A 13 11.40 8.13 -0.06
CA MET A 13 10.35 8.15 0.96
C MET A 13 9.51 6.86 0.95
N GLY A 14 9.14 6.39 -0.23
CA GLY A 14 8.46 5.11 -0.41
C GLY A 14 9.28 3.93 0.13
N ALA A 15 10.60 3.98 -0.02
CA ALA A 15 11.52 2.93 0.41
C ALA A 15 11.66 2.79 1.93
N ILE A 16 11.17 3.75 2.73
CA ILE A 16 11.09 3.58 4.18
C ILE A 16 10.04 2.51 4.49
N SER A 17 10.45 1.36 5.01
CA SER A 17 9.56 0.28 5.41
C SER A 17 9.14 0.44 6.86
N PHE A 18 7.95 1.00 7.11
CA PHE A 18 7.49 1.18 8.49
C PHE A 18 7.28 -0.13 9.23
N GLY A 19 7.00 -1.24 8.54
CA GLY A 19 6.95 -2.55 9.17
C GLY A 19 8.28 -2.99 9.76
N ILE A 20 9.41 -2.73 9.07
CA ILE A 20 10.75 -3.02 9.60
C ILE A 20 11.11 -2.04 10.70
N VAL A 21 10.87 -0.73 10.49
CA VAL A 21 11.17 0.33 11.49
C VAL A 21 10.41 0.07 12.78
N MET A 22 9.11 -0.17 12.72
CA MET A 22 8.30 -0.43 13.93
C MET A 22 8.68 -1.76 14.58
N SER A 23 8.98 -2.80 13.82
CA SER A 23 9.45 -4.06 14.42
C SER A 23 10.75 -3.84 15.20
N HIS A 24 11.69 -3.07 14.65
CA HIS A 24 12.92 -2.73 15.37
C HIS A 24 12.66 -1.91 16.64
N LEU A 25 11.85 -0.84 16.55
CA LEU A 25 11.51 0.04 17.69
C LEU A 25 10.79 -0.69 18.83
N PHE A 26 10.00 -1.71 18.50
CA PHE A 26 9.29 -2.51 19.50
C PHE A 26 10.00 -3.82 19.87
N SER A 27 11.25 -3.98 19.49
CA SER A 27 12.08 -5.19 19.74
C SER A 27 11.39 -6.47 19.27
N LEU A 28 10.71 -6.42 18.12
CA LEU A 28 10.05 -7.56 17.50
C LEU A 28 10.99 -8.22 16.46
N PRO A 29 10.78 -9.50 16.13
CA PRO A 29 11.48 -10.14 15.03
C PRO A 29 11.27 -9.40 13.70
N ASP A 30 12.25 -9.47 12.80
CA ASP A 30 12.13 -8.90 11.46
C ASP A 30 10.91 -9.52 10.75
N PRO A 31 9.93 -8.72 10.28
CA PRO A 31 8.72 -9.23 9.68
C PRO A 31 8.95 -10.01 8.38
N ARG A 32 10.15 -9.90 7.80
CA ARG A 32 10.57 -10.67 6.62
C ARG A 32 10.99 -12.10 6.95
N THR A 33 11.17 -12.42 8.23
CA THR A 33 11.59 -13.77 8.69
C THR A 33 10.43 -14.57 9.28
N ILE A 34 9.32 -13.92 9.62
CA ILE A 34 8.17 -14.54 10.31
C ILE A 34 6.88 -14.49 9.48
N GLY A 35 5.96 -15.39 9.79
CA GLY A 35 4.60 -15.42 9.24
C GLY A 35 4.56 -15.40 7.72
N SER A 36 3.94 -14.36 7.13
CA SER A 36 3.84 -14.23 5.67
C SER A 36 5.12 -13.70 5.01
N LYS A 37 6.18 -13.45 5.77
CA LYS A 37 7.46 -12.86 5.32
C LYS A 37 7.30 -11.49 4.62
N ASN A 38 6.16 -10.84 4.79
CA ASN A 38 5.85 -9.53 4.22
C ASN A 38 5.97 -8.44 5.30
N PRO A 39 6.72 -7.33 5.09
CA PRO A 39 6.90 -6.28 6.09
C PRO A 39 5.69 -5.32 6.16
N GLY A 40 4.47 -5.83 6.09
CA GLY A 40 3.23 -5.05 6.19
C GLY A 40 2.55 -5.19 7.55
N ALA A 41 1.66 -4.25 7.87
CA ALA A 41 0.94 -4.16 9.15
C ALA A 41 0.25 -5.47 9.56
N THR A 42 -0.38 -6.17 8.63
CA THR A 42 -1.04 -7.47 8.88
C THR A 42 -0.07 -8.53 9.43
N ASN A 43 1.18 -8.56 8.93
CA ASN A 43 2.18 -9.50 9.42
C ASN A 43 2.76 -9.05 10.77
N VAL A 44 3.00 -7.75 10.96
CA VAL A 44 3.41 -7.19 12.25
C VAL A 44 2.33 -7.47 13.32
N LEU A 45 1.04 -7.39 12.98
CA LEU A 45 -0.05 -7.71 13.90
C LEU A 45 0.01 -9.17 14.44
N ARG A 46 0.58 -10.08 13.66
CA ARG A 46 0.74 -11.49 14.09
C ARG A 46 1.72 -11.67 15.27
N THR A 47 2.57 -10.69 15.53
CA THR A 47 3.44 -10.69 16.73
C THR A 47 2.67 -10.39 18.02
N GLY A 48 1.39 -10.02 17.95
CA GLY A 48 0.55 -9.60 19.06
C GLY A 48 0.67 -8.11 19.43
N LYS A 49 1.63 -7.37 18.90
CA LYS A 49 1.85 -5.94 19.19
C LYS A 49 0.96 -5.06 18.31
N LYS A 50 -0.27 -4.83 18.76
CA LYS A 50 -1.28 -4.03 18.02
C LYS A 50 -0.81 -2.62 17.68
N LEU A 51 -0.11 -1.94 18.62
CA LEU A 51 0.40 -0.59 18.41
C LEU A 51 1.45 -0.55 17.29
N ALA A 52 2.39 -1.49 17.28
CA ALA A 52 3.39 -1.59 16.20
C ALA A 52 2.74 -1.80 14.83
N ALA A 53 1.71 -2.65 14.77
CA ALA A 53 0.95 -2.88 13.54
C ALA A 53 0.18 -1.62 13.08
N LEU A 54 -0.45 -0.90 14.01
CA LEU A 54 -1.14 0.36 13.72
C LEU A 54 -0.16 1.42 13.19
N LEU A 55 0.98 1.61 13.86
CA LEU A 55 2.00 2.56 13.43
C LEU A 55 2.62 2.17 12.07
N THR A 56 2.77 0.86 11.80
CA THR A 56 3.16 0.37 10.47
C THR A 56 2.13 0.76 9.41
N LEU A 57 0.84 0.53 9.67
CA LEU A 57 -0.23 0.87 8.74
C LEU A 57 -0.27 2.37 8.45
N LEU A 58 -0.25 3.18 9.51
CA LEU A 58 -0.29 4.64 9.41
C LEU A 58 0.96 5.19 8.71
N GLY A 59 2.15 4.73 9.08
CA GLY A 59 3.39 5.19 8.45
C GLY A 59 3.46 4.85 6.97
N ASP A 60 3.07 3.62 6.58
CA ASP A 60 3.04 3.23 5.18
C ASP A 60 1.95 3.96 4.37
N ALA A 61 0.81 4.32 4.97
CA ALA A 61 -0.19 5.15 4.33
C ALA A 61 0.27 6.62 4.22
N LEU A 62 0.80 7.17 5.32
CA LEU A 62 1.26 8.56 5.37
C LEU A 62 2.37 8.85 4.36
N LYS A 63 3.32 7.95 4.13
CA LYS A 63 4.36 8.21 3.11
C LYS A 63 3.75 8.35 1.70
N GLY A 64 2.69 7.57 1.39
CA GLY A 64 1.93 7.68 0.14
C GLY A 64 1.19 9.01 0.04
N SER A 65 0.47 9.38 1.11
CA SER A 65 -0.23 10.68 1.17
C SER A 65 0.73 11.86 1.13
N LEU A 66 1.84 11.79 1.87
CA LEU A 66 2.82 12.89 1.96
C LEU A 66 3.46 13.20 0.60
N THR A 67 3.95 12.18 -0.11
CA THR A 67 4.63 12.39 -1.39
C THR A 67 3.70 12.97 -2.45
N VAL A 68 2.48 12.42 -2.58
CA VAL A 68 1.48 12.91 -3.53
C VAL A 68 0.94 14.29 -3.09
N GLY A 69 0.67 14.47 -1.78
CA GLY A 69 0.22 15.74 -1.24
C GLY A 69 1.22 16.88 -1.45
N LEU A 70 2.52 16.62 -1.27
CA LEU A 70 3.57 17.59 -1.58
C LEU A 70 3.62 17.90 -3.09
N ALA A 71 3.48 16.90 -3.95
CA ALA A 71 3.45 17.12 -5.40
C ALA A 71 2.27 18.01 -5.83
N GLN A 72 1.10 17.83 -5.21
CA GLN A 72 -0.07 18.68 -5.44
C GLN A 72 0.10 20.07 -4.82
N TYR A 73 0.63 20.18 -3.60
CA TYR A 73 0.88 21.45 -2.92
C TYR A 73 1.85 22.36 -3.70
N PHE A 74 2.88 21.76 -4.31
CA PHE A 74 3.81 22.48 -5.19
C PHE A 74 3.31 22.61 -6.64
N GLU A 75 2.04 22.32 -6.88
CA GLU A 75 1.37 22.47 -8.20
C GLU A 75 2.11 21.77 -9.34
N LEU A 76 2.69 20.59 -9.05
CA LEU A 76 3.33 19.82 -10.12
C LEU A 76 2.28 19.39 -11.16
N SER A 77 2.71 19.27 -12.42
CA SER A 77 1.80 18.83 -13.49
C SER A 77 1.13 17.50 -13.17
N PRO A 78 -0.09 17.24 -13.67
CA PRO A 78 -0.81 15.98 -13.41
C PRO A 78 0.01 14.72 -13.73
N VAL A 79 0.80 14.76 -14.80
CA VAL A 79 1.76 13.69 -15.14
C VAL A 79 2.78 13.48 -14.02
N MET A 80 3.31 14.56 -13.45
CA MET A 80 4.29 14.47 -12.36
C MET A 80 3.67 13.91 -11.08
N VAL A 81 2.45 14.30 -10.72
CA VAL A 81 1.70 13.74 -9.59
C VAL A 81 1.53 12.22 -9.76
N ALA A 82 1.18 11.78 -10.96
CA ALA A 82 1.06 10.35 -11.30
C ALA A 82 2.41 9.61 -11.17
N LEU A 83 3.50 10.19 -11.68
CA LEU A 83 4.84 9.59 -11.58
C LEU A 83 5.35 9.52 -10.14
N VAL A 84 5.11 10.54 -9.32
CA VAL A 84 5.40 10.57 -7.89
C VAL A 84 4.66 9.45 -7.16
N ALA A 85 3.37 9.25 -7.44
CA ALA A 85 2.57 8.18 -6.86
C ALA A 85 3.16 6.80 -7.18
N ILE A 86 3.48 6.54 -8.45
CA ILE A 86 4.08 5.28 -8.88
C ILE A 86 5.48 5.10 -8.25
N ALA A 87 6.33 6.14 -8.24
CA ALA A 87 7.66 6.07 -7.66
C ALA A 87 7.60 5.73 -6.16
N THR A 88 6.66 6.33 -5.41
CA THR A 88 6.45 6.03 -3.99
C THR A 88 6.07 4.55 -3.77
N LEU A 89 5.15 4.03 -4.59
CA LEU A 89 4.74 2.63 -4.51
C LEU A 89 5.90 1.69 -4.85
N ILE A 90 6.66 1.99 -5.90
CA ILE A 90 7.85 1.20 -6.29
C ILE A 90 8.89 1.20 -5.17
N GLY A 91 9.12 2.36 -4.52
CA GLY A 91 9.98 2.45 -3.34
C GLY A 91 9.53 1.52 -2.22
N HIS A 92 8.24 1.47 -1.91
CA HIS A 92 7.70 0.55 -0.89
C HIS A 92 7.91 -0.93 -1.26
N ILE A 93 7.77 -1.28 -2.53
CA ILE A 93 7.87 -2.67 -3.01
C ILE A 93 9.33 -3.10 -3.15
N PHE A 94 10.18 -2.22 -3.64
CA PHE A 94 11.60 -2.46 -3.89
C PHE A 94 12.46 -1.44 -3.12
N PRO A 95 12.46 -1.50 -1.77
CA PRO A 95 13.14 -0.50 -0.95
C PRO A 95 14.66 -0.69 -0.99
N ILE A 96 15.37 0.34 -1.46
CA ILE A 96 16.84 0.32 -1.55
C ILE A 96 17.50 0.10 -0.18
N TYR A 97 16.92 0.63 0.89
CA TYR A 97 17.46 0.51 2.26
C TYR A 97 17.43 -0.92 2.81
N TYR A 98 16.66 -1.82 2.21
CA TYR A 98 16.42 -3.17 2.72
C TYR A 98 16.67 -4.26 1.66
N GLY A 99 17.60 -4.00 0.74
CA GLY A 99 18.00 -4.95 -0.31
C GLY A 99 16.86 -5.28 -1.28
N PHE A 100 16.02 -4.29 -1.60
CA PHE A 100 14.88 -4.39 -2.52
C PHE A 100 13.81 -5.42 -2.12
N LYS A 101 13.77 -5.83 -0.83
CA LYS A 101 12.80 -6.78 -0.28
C LYS A 101 11.75 -6.05 0.55
N GLY A 102 10.75 -5.48 -0.11
CA GLY A 102 9.70 -4.67 0.50
C GLY A 102 8.35 -5.37 0.64
N GLY A 103 7.32 -4.55 0.86
CA GLY A 103 5.94 -4.97 1.07
C GLY A 103 5.15 -5.18 -0.22
N LYS A 104 3.82 -5.23 -0.08
CA LYS A 104 2.88 -5.35 -1.20
C LYS A 104 2.28 -4.02 -1.63
N GLY A 105 2.41 -2.98 -0.81
CA GLY A 105 2.01 -1.62 -1.16
C GLY A 105 0.58 -1.22 -0.82
N VAL A 106 -0.21 -2.07 -0.17
CA VAL A 106 -1.66 -1.80 0.06
C VAL A 106 -1.89 -0.51 0.84
N ALA A 107 -1.23 -0.32 1.98
CA ALA A 107 -1.39 0.89 2.80
C ALA A 107 -0.86 2.13 2.08
N THR A 108 0.30 2.01 1.40
CA THR A 108 0.89 3.10 0.61
C THR A 108 -0.04 3.52 -0.54
N ALA A 109 -0.60 2.54 -1.26
CA ALA A 109 -1.60 2.80 -2.30
C ALA A 109 -2.86 3.47 -1.74
N ALA A 110 -3.37 3.02 -0.59
CA ALA A 110 -4.50 3.68 0.06
C ALA A 110 -4.21 5.16 0.32
N GLY A 111 -3.03 5.49 0.89
CA GLY A 111 -2.60 6.86 1.10
C GLY A 111 -2.52 7.68 -0.19
N ILE A 112 -1.99 7.11 -1.28
CA ILE A 112 -1.95 7.72 -2.61
C ILE A 112 -3.36 8.02 -3.12
N LEU A 113 -4.26 7.03 -3.07
CA LEU A 113 -5.64 7.16 -3.59
C LEU A 113 -6.45 8.20 -2.81
N PHE A 114 -6.22 8.36 -1.50
CA PHE A 114 -6.80 9.45 -0.71
C PHE A 114 -6.39 10.83 -1.24
N MET A 115 -5.15 10.98 -1.71
CA MET A 115 -4.66 12.26 -2.26
C MET A 115 -5.16 12.51 -3.68
N PHE A 116 -5.46 11.48 -4.47
CA PHE A 116 -6.11 11.65 -5.77
C PHE A 116 -7.54 12.17 -5.61
N SER A 117 -8.30 11.58 -4.69
CA SER A 117 -9.62 12.03 -4.25
C SER A 117 -9.94 11.44 -2.89
N TRP A 118 -10.31 12.27 -1.91
CA TRP A 118 -10.72 11.79 -0.59
C TRP A 118 -11.94 10.86 -0.66
N MET A 119 -12.88 11.12 -1.57
CA MET A 119 -14.04 10.25 -1.80
C MET A 119 -13.62 8.89 -2.36
N MET A 120 -12.69 8.87 -3.33
CA MET A 120 -12.10 7.62 -3.85
C MET A 120 -11.41 6.83 -2.73
N GLY A 121 -10.57 7.50 -1.93
CA GLY A 121 -9.86 6.88 -0.82
C GLY A 121 -10.81 6.24 0.20
N PHE A 122 -11.86 6.96 0.63
CA PHE A 122 -12.86 6.42 1.56
C PHE A 122 -13.64 5.25 0.94
N THR A 123 -14.04 5.34 -0.34
CA THR A 123 -14.79 4.27 -1.01
C THR A 123 -13.94 3.00 -1.11
N VAL A 124 -12.68 3.11 -1.55
CA VAL A 124 -11.75 1.98 -1.64
C VAL A 124 -11.50 1.37 -0.25
N LEU A 125 -11.34 2.19 0.77
CA LEU A 125 -11.16 1.75 2.16
C LEU A 125 -12.42 1.04 2.69
N ALA A 126 -13.62 1.58 2.42
CA ALA A 126 -14.89 0.98 2.80
C ALA A 126 -15.08 -0.41 2.15
N ILE A 127 -14.73 -0.54 0.86
CA ILE A 127 -14.75 -1.84 0.17
C ILE A 127 -13.77 -2.81 0.83
N TRP A 128 -12.54 -2.36 1.12
CA TRP A 128 -11.56 -3.19 1.80
C TRP A 128 -12.11 -3.70 3.14
N PHE A 129 -12.69 -2.83 3.97
CA PHE A 129 -13.30 -3.20 5.26
C PHE A 129 -14.50 -4.15 5.09
N ALA A 130 -15.39 -3.88 4.15
CA ALA A 130 -16.56 -4.73 3.90
C ALA A 130 -16.12 -6.16 3.54
N VAL A 131 -15.21 -6.30 2.57
CA VAL A 131 -14.67 -7.60 2.17
C VAL A 131 -13.95 -8.28 3.34
N PHE A 132 -13.14 -7.55 4.10
CA PHE A 132 -12.42 -8.10 5.24
C PHE A 132 -13.37 -8.57 6.36
N ILE A 133 -14.42 -7.83 6.66
CA ILE A 133 -15.41 -8.21 7.69
C ILE A 133 -16.13 -9.50 7.30
N ILE A 134 -16.51 -9.62 6.01
CA ILE A 134 -17.28 -10.77 5.52
C ILE A 134 -16.40 -12.03 5.44
N TRP A 135 -15.25 -11.95 4.80
CA TRP A 135 -14.42 -13.13 4.48
C TRP A 135 -13.21 -13.34 5.40
N ARG A 136 -12.80 -12.33 6.19
CA ARG A 136 -11.67 -12.38 7.11
C ARG A 136 -10.31 -12.63 6.46
N TYR A 137 -10.16 -12.45 5.15
CA TYR A 137 -8.90 -12.49 4.42
C TYR A 137 -8.47 -11.08 4.03
N SER A 138 -7.39 -10.56 4.65
CA SER A 138 -6.82 -9.24 4.32
C SER A 138 -6.31 -9.18 2.86
N SER A 139 -5.80 -10.29 2.33
CA SER A 139 -5.34 -10.38 0.94
C SER A 139 -6.48 -10.29 -0.06
N LEU A 140 -7.61 -10.98 0.18
CA LEU A 140 -8.79 -10.89 -0.66
C LEU A 140 -9.36 -9.47 -0.68
N ALA A 141 -9.45 -8.85 0.50
CA ALA A 141 -9.91 -7.47 0.62
C ALA A 141 -9.01 -6.50 -0.18
N ALA A 142 -7.68 -6.68 -0.10
CA ALA A 142 -6.74 -5.86 -0.85
C ALA A 142 -6.86 -6.06 -2.37
N ILE A 143 -7.02 -7.29 -2.84
CA ILE A 143 -7.17 -7.60 -4.26
C ILE A 143 -8.45 -6.98 -4.82
N ILE A 144 -9.60 -7.15 -4.14
CA ILE A 144 -10.88 -6.61 -4.61
C ILE A 144 -10.85 -5.08 -4.59
N ALA A 145 -10.39 -4.46 -3.50
CA ALA A 145 -10.30 -3.01 -3.38
C ALA A 145 -9.35 -2.41 -4.45
N ALA A 146 -8.20 -3.04 -4.68
CA ALA A 146 -7.27 -2.62 -5.73
C ALA A 146 -7.88 -2.75 -7.14
N SER A 147 -8.53 -3.87 -7.43
CA SER A 147 -9.16 -4.10 -8.75
C SER A 147 -10.25 -3.08 -9.07
N LEU A 148 -11.01 -2.64 -8.06
CA LEU A 148 -12.08 -1.66 -8.23
C LEU A 148 -11.58 -0.21 -8.21
N SER A 149 -10.36 0.06 -7.72
CA SER A 149 -9.89 1.44 -7.55
C SER A 149 -9.86 2.27 -8.84
N PRO A 150 -9.48 1.77 -10.04
CA PRO A 150 -9.56 2.58 -11.27
C PRO A 150 -11.00 2.91 -11.68
N VAL A 151 -11.92 1.96 -11.49
CA VAL A 151 -13.35 2.17 -11.80
C VAL A 151 -13.93 3.24 -10.88
N ILE A 152 -13.61 3.18 -9.58
CA ILE A 152 -14.00 4.18 -8.60
C ILE A 152 -13.41 5.55 -8.97
N GLY A 153 -12.14 5.61 -9.36
CA GLY A 153 -11.49 6.84 -9.81
C GLY A 153 -12.18 7.45 -11.03
N PHE A 154 -12.59 6.64 -11.99
CA PHE A 154 -13.37 7.09 -13.15
C PHE A 154 -14.71 7.71 -12.73
N PHE A 155 -15.46 7.09 -11.81
CA PHE A 155 -16.72 7.64 -11.31
C PHE A 155 -16.56 8.94 -10.51
N TYR A 156 -15.42 9.14 -9.83
CA TYR A 156 -15.13 10.40 -9.14
C TYR A 156 -14.40 11.42 -10.02
N ALA A 157 -14.31 11.17 -11.32
CA ALA A 157 -13.73 12.07 -12.32
C ALA A 157 -12.35 12.62 -11.92
N ILE A 158 -11.49 11.74 -11.37
CA ILE A 158 -10.10 12.13 -11.10
C ILE A 158 -9.38 12.44 -12.41
N ASP A 159 -8.26 13.18 -12.32
CA ASP A 159 -7.45 13.52 -13.49
C ASP A 159 -7.04 12.26 -14.29
N PHE A 160 -6.94 12.40 -15.61
CA PHE A 160 -6.63 11.32 -16.54
C PHE A 160 -5.31 10.58 -16.20
N TYR A 161 -4.27 11.33 -15.83
CA TYR A 161 -2.97 10.72 -15.47
C TYR A 161 -3.03 10.03 -14.10
N GLN A 162 -3.82 10.56 -13.16
CA GLN A 162 -4.11 9.89 -11.89
C GLN A 162 -4.91 8.60 -12.11
N LEU A 163 -5.83 8.58 -13.08
CA LEU A 163 -6.57 7.37 -13.46
C LEU A 163 -5.62 6.31 -14.04
N ILE A 164 -4.69 6.70 -14.91
CA ILE A 164 -3.64 5.80 -15.42
C ILE A 164 -2.79 5.28 -14.25
N ALA A 165 -2.34 6.17 -13.36
CA ALA A 165 -1.53 5.77 -12.20
C ALA A 165 -2.29 4.80 -11.29
N SER A 166 -3.59 5.03 -11.01
CA SER A 166 -4.40 4.12 -10.21
C SER A 166 -4.53 2.73 -10.85
N SER A 167 -4.63 2.67 -12.19
CA SER A 167 -4.67 1.43 -12.95
C SER A 167 -3.34 0.65 -12.87
N ILE A 168 -2.22 1.36 -12.99
CA ILE A 168 -0.87 0.78 -12.83
C ILE A 168 -0.67 0.29 -11.39
N ILE A 169 -1.07 1.07 -10.40
CA ILE A 169 -1.01 0.72 -8.98
C ILE A 169 -1.84 -0.54 -8.72
N ALA A 170 -3.08 -0.61 -9.22
CA ALA A 170 -3.94 -1.78 -9.10
C ALA A 170 -3.28 -3.04 -9.69
N LEU A 171 -2.74 -2.94 -10.90
CA LEU A 171 -2.03 -4.04 -11.56
C LEU A 171 -0.83 -4.51 -10.72
N ILE A 172 -0.01 -3.58 -10.26
CA ILE A 172 1.16 -3.90 -9.42
C ILE A 172 0.71 -4.61 -8.14
N LEU A 173 -0.33 -4.11 -7.45
CA LEU A 173 -0.84 -4.74 -6.24
C LEU A 173 -1.34 -6.17 -6.51
N ILE A 174 -2.09 -6.39 -7.59
CA ILE A 174 -2.57 -7.74 -7.98
C ILE A 174 -1.38 -8.66 -8.23
N LEU A 175 -0.37 -8.23 -8.98
CA LEU A 175 0.85 -9.00 -9.24
C LEU A 175 1.59 -9.34 -7.93
N ARG A 176 1.66 -8.39 -6.98
CA ARG A 176 2.27 -8.63 -5.66
C ARG A 176 1.43 -9.57 -4.76
N HIS A 177 0.20 -9.87 -5.15
CA HIS A 177 -0.68 -10.81 -4.43
C HIS A 177 -0.83 -12.17 -5.14
N ILE A 178 -0.05 -12.49 -6.18
CA ILE A 178 -0.16 -13.77 -6.92
C ILE A 178 -0.09 -14.98 -5.99
N ASP A 179 0.85 -15.00 -5.03
CA ASP A 179 0.96 -16.11 -4.09
C ASP A 179 -0.23 -16.19 -3.12
N ASN A 180 -0.85 -15.05 -2.78
CA ASN A 180 -2.09 -15.04 -1.99
C ASN A 180 -3.26 -15.57 -2.83
N ILE A 181 -3.35 -15.18 -4.11
CA ILE A 181 -4.38 -15.66 -5.02
C ILE A 181 -4.30 -17.19 -5.13
N LYS A 182 -3.10 -17.74 -5.34
CA LYS A 182 -2.88 -19.19 -5.36
C LYS A 182 -3.35 -19.87 -4.06
N ARG A 183 -2.99 -19.29 -2.89
CA ARG A 183 -3.43 -19.82 -1.59
C ARG A 183 -4.92 -19.67 -1.35
N LEU A 184 -5.57 -18.60 -1.81
CA LEU A 184 -7.02 -18.42 -1.73
C LEU A 184 -7.75 -19.48 -2.55
N ILE A 185 -7.29 -19.74 -3.78
CA ILE A 185 -7.87 -20.80 -4.67
C ILE A 185 -7.71 -22.19 -4.03
N ASN A 186 -6.55 -22.45 -3.43
CA ASN A 186 -6.25 -23.75 -2.81
C ASN A 186 -6.79 -23.89 -1.38
N GLY A 187 -7.49 -22.87 -0.83
CA GLY A 187 -8.02 -22.90 0.55
C GLY A 187 -6.96 -22.85 1.65
N THR A 188 -5.71 -22.45 1.32
CA THR A 188 -4.57 -22.44 2.25
C THR A 188 -4.15 -21.03 2.70
N GLU A 189 -4.89 -19.99 2.31
CA GLU A 189 -4.62 -18.63 2.78
C GLU A 189 -4.98 -18.48 4.25
N SER A 190 -4.09 -17.84 5.04
CA SER A 190 -4.31 -17.66 6.47
C SER A 190 -5.41 -16.65 6.77
N SER A 191 -6.48 -17.11 7.40
CA SER A 191 -7.63 -16.32 7.82
C SER A 191 -7.40 -15.68 9.20
N PHE A 192 -8.09 -14.56 9.46
CA PHE A 192 -8.22 -14.01 10.82
C PHE A 192 -9.29 -14.74 11.66
N ARG A 193 -9.99 -15.74 11.10
CA ARG A 193 -10.87 -16.64 11.87
C ARG A 193 -10.09 -17.71 12.64
N ASP A 194 -8.93 -18.12 12.11
CA ASP A 194 -8.16 -19.27 12.63
C ASP A 194 -7.30 -18.92 13.86
N LYS A 195 -7.43 -17.70 14.39
CA LYS A 195 -6.77 -17.28 15.63
C LYS A 195 -7.73 -17.43 16.81
N LYS A 196 -7.83 -18.65 17.32
CA LYS A 196 -8.21 -18.87 18.73
C LYS A 196 -6.95 -19.03 19.58
#